data_6fd8ac4ee0ff1841d96b8378571202ba
#
_entry.id   6fd8ac4ee0ff1841d96b8378571202ba
#
_cell.length_a   1.000
_cell.length_b   1.000
_cell.length_c   1.000
_cell.angle_alpha   90.00
_cell.angle_beta   90.00
_cell.angle_gamma   90.00
#
_symmetry.space_group_name_H-M   'P 1'
#
loop_
_entity.id
_entity.type
_entity.pdbx_description
1 polymer ?
#
loop_
_entity_poly.entity_id
_entity_poly.type
_entity_poly.pdbx_seq_one_letter_code
_entity_poly.pdbx_strand_id
1 'polypeptide(L)'
;MEELEVYVDGKFYPKSEAKVSVFDHGLLYGDGIFEGIRAYDGVVFKLREHIERLYKSAHMIMLVIPTTKEEMIQKTLETLRKNKMRDAYIRLVVTRGIGDLGLNPRKCPKPTIIIITDTIALHMAGAKETGIAAMISWVKRDPVDATSHEIKSLNYLNSILAKIEANIAGVDEAICLDKNGFVCEGVAENIFMVRKAKLYTPPTYTGALHGITAESVQDLAKKLGYEVKEKSITPFELFNADEVFFTGTAAEIIPVREINKRQINDGKPGPITRRLMEEFGKLVRDPKEGVPIY
;
A
#
# COMPACT_ATOMS: atom_id res chain seq x y z
N MET A 1 19.08 -1.33 23.07
CA MET A 1 19.08 -0.96 21.63
C MET A 1 18.99 0.55 21.56
N GLU A 2 19.78 1.20 20.71
CA GLU A 2 19.62 2.63 20.44
C GLU A 2 18.20 2.88 19.92
N GLU A 3 17.61 4.00 20.30
CA GLU A 3 16.28 4.39 19.84
C GLU A 3 16.32 4.73 18.34
N LEU A 4 15.30 4.32 17.58
CA LEU A 4 15.21 4.65 16.15
C LEU A 4 15.08 6.16 15.96
N GLU A 5 15.73 6.65 14.91
CA GLU A 5 15.63 8.06 14.52
C GLU A 5 14.63 8.25 13.36
N VAL A 6 13.87 9.32 13.44
CA VAL A 6 12.89 9.75 12.45
C VAL A 6 13.41 11.02 11.79
N TYR A 7 13.40 11.06 10.47
CA TYR A 7 13.69 12.27 9.71
C TYR A 7 12.45 13.17 9.66
N VAL A 8 12.61 14.45 10.05
CA VAL A 8 11.59 15.48 9.91
C VAL A 8 12.25 16.76 9.41
N ASP A 9 11.87 17.23 8.22
CA ASP A 9 12.27 18.53 7.64
C ASP A 9 13.76 18.84 7.67
N GLY A 10 14.61 17.89 7.37
CA GLY A 10 16.06 18.08 7.30
C GLY A 10 16.83 17.69 8.56
N LYS A 11 16.15 17.25 9.61
CA LYS A 11 16.77 16.85 10.88
C LYS A 11 16.34 15.44 11.28
N PHE A 12 17.19 14.77 12.05
CA PHE A 12 16.87 13.51 12.70
C PHE A 12 16.51 13.75 14.15
N TYR A 13 15.47 13.09 14.60
CA TYR A 13 14.98 13.12 15.97
C TYR A 13 14.79 11.70 16.50
N PRO A 14 15.10 11.43 17.78
CA PRO A 14 14.69 10.18 18.41
C PRO A 14 13.18 9.94 18.22
N LYS A 15 12.76 8.70 18.03
CA LYS A 15 11.35 8.33 17.81
C LYS A 15 10.40 8.94 18.84
N SER A 16 10.82 9.02 20.10
CA SER A 16 10.03 9.62 21.20
C SER A 16 9.90 11.14 21.11
N GLU A 17 10.82 11.81 20.39
CA GLU A 17 10.86 13.27 20.25
C GLU A 17 10.35 13.78 18.89
N ALA A 18 10.21 12.90 17.91
CA ALA A 18 9.70 13.25 16.58
C ALA A 18 8.23 13.69 16.67
N LYS A 19 7.97 14.96 16.37
CA LYS A 19 6.64 15.59 16.50
C LYS A 19 6.34 16.47 15.29
N VAL A 20 5.05 16.60 15.00
CA VAL A 20 4.52 17.59 14.07
C VAL A 20 3.67 18.62 14.83
N SER A 21 3.53 19.82 14.25
CA SER A 21 2.68 20.86 14.84
C SER A 21 1.21 20.42 14.82
N VAL A 22 0.46 20.81 15.86
CA VAL A 22 -1.01 20.66 15.90
C VAL A 22 -1.71 21.52 14.83
N PHE A 23 -1.03 22.49 14.24
CA PHE A 23 -1.50 23.31 13.12
C PHE A 23 -1.07 22.77 11.75
N ASP A 24 -0.48 21.57 11.68
CA ASP A 24 -0.17 20.93 10.41
C ASP A 24 -1.46 20.48 9.72
N HIS A 25 -1.67 20.89 8.47
CA HIS A 25 -2.89 20.56 7.72
C HIS A 25 -3.01 19.07 7.39
N GLY A 26 -1.90 18.34 7.40
CA GLY A 26 -1.94 16.87 7.35
C GLY A 26 -2.65 16.27 8.55
N LEU A 27 -2.44 16.84 9.76
CA LEU A 27 -3.16 16.45 10.98
C LEU A 27 -4.60 16.95 10.98
N LEU A 28 -4.80 18.23 10.66
CA LEU A 28 -6.13 18.87 10.78
C LEU A 28 -7.13 18.40 9.71
N TYR A 29 -6.66 18.18 8.49
CA TYR A 29 -7.54 17.98 7.31
C TYR A 29 -7.17 16.77 6.45
N GLY A 30 -6.10 16.03 6.78
CA GLY A 30 -5.58 14.98 5.91
C GLY A 30 -4.98 15.52 4.62
N ASP A 31 -4.62 16.83 4.55
CA ASP A 31 -4.00 17.43 3.38
C ASP A 31 -2.52 17.03 3.31
N GLY A 32 -2.28 15.94 2.62
CA GLY A 32 -0.96 15.35 2.46
C GLY A 32 -1.04 14.01 1.75
N ILE A 33 0.13 13.47 1.50
CA ILE A 33 0.34 12.23 0.76
C ILE A 33 1.36 11.36 1.48
N PHE A 34 1.35 10.06 1.16
CA PHE A 34 2.34 9.16 1.77
C PHE A 34 2.71 8.00 0.86
N GLU A 35 3.83 7.35 1.20
CA GLU A 35 4.21 6.06 0.67
C GLU A 35 4.50 5.06 1.79
N GLY A 36 4.21 3.79 1.51
CA GLY A 36 4.70 2.66 2.25
C GLY A 36 5.66 1.89 1.35
N ILE A 37 6.91 1.76 1.77
CA ILE A 37 7.99 1.17 0.98
C ILE A 37 8.66 0.09 1.82
N ARG A 38 9.29 -0.90 1.21
CA ARG A 38 9.94 -1.95 1.96
C ARG A 38 11.37 -2.21 1.47
N ALA A 39 12.26 -2.43 2.44
CA ALA A 39 13.62 -2.88 2.20
C ALA A 39 13.74 -4.36 2.56
N TYR A 40 14.49 -5.11 1.77
CA TYR A 40 14.79 -6.53 1.92
C TYR A 40 16.29 -6.76 1.72
N ASP A 41 16.95 -7.35 2.69
CA ASP A 41 18.37 -7.72 2.64
C ASP A 41 19.31 -6.58 2.19
N GLY A 42 18.94 -5.32 2.47
CA GLY A 42 19.72 -4.14 2.13
C GLY A 42 19.37 -3.51 0.76
N VAL A 43 18.29 -3.94 0.12
CA VAL A 43 17.75 -3.36 -1.11
C VAL A 43 16.36 -2.78 -0.85
N VAL A 44 16.13 -1.52 -1.19
CA VAL A 44 14.80 -0.90 -1.12
C VAL A 44 14.07 -1.20 -2.42
N PHE A 45 13.12 -2.13 -2.35
CA PHE A 45 12.38 -2.59 -3.53
C PHE A 45 11.55 -1.48 -4.16
N LYS A 46 11.69 -1.30 -5.48
CA LYS A 46 10.92 -0.32 -6.28
C LYS A 46 10.93 1.11 -5.70
N LEU A 47 12.02 1.53 -5.07
CA LEU A 47 12.10 2.85 -4.44
C LEU A 47 11.82 3.98 -5.42
N ARG A 48 12.35 3.91 -6.65
CA ARG A 48 12.16 4.95 -7.68
C ARG A 48 10.71 5.08 -8.09
N GLU A 49 10.02 3.96 -8.28
CA GLU A 49 8.60 3.90 -8.63
C GLU A 49 7.71 4.45 -7.51
N HIS A 50 8.03 4.16 -6.26
CA HIS A 50 7.34 4.74 -5.09
C HIS A 50 7.53 6.25 -5.01
N ILE A 51 8.75 6.75 -5.21
CA ILE A 51 9.01 8.19 -5.24
C ILE A 51 8.29 8.86 -6.42
N GLU A 52 8.28 8.22 -7.60
CA GLU A 52 7.52 8.71 -8.75
C GLU A 52 6.03 8.85 -8.42
N ARG A 53 5.42 7.84 -7.80
CA ARG A 53 4.00 7.88 -7.41
C ARG A 53 3.73 8.93 -6.34
N LEU A 54 4.63 9.11 -5.36
CA LEU A 54 4.53 10.18 -4.37
C LEU A 54 4.42 11.55 -5.04
N TYR A 55 5.31 11.84 -6.01
CA TYR A 55 5.30 13.12 -6.73
C TYR A 55 4.09 13.27 -7.66
N LYS A 56 3.57 12.20 -8.25
CA LYS A 56 2.29 12.21 -8.99
C LYS A 56 1.12 12.55 -8.07
N SER A 57 1.05 11.95 -6.88
CA SER A 57 0.05 12.27 -5.87
C SER A 57 0.15 13.72 -5.39
N ALA A 58 1.38 14.24 -5.18
CA ALA A 58 1.63 15.63 -4.84
C ALA A 58 1.13 16.59 -5.93
N HIS A 59 1.44 16.27 -7.20
CA HIS A 59 1.00 17.07 -8.34
C HIS A 59 -0.52 17.20 -8.39
N MET A 60 -1.24 16.11 -8.16
CA MET A 60 -2.71 16.09 -8.21
C MET A 60 -3.36 17.01 -7.16
N ILE A 61 -2.78 17.11 -5.95
CA ILE A 61 -3.28 18.01 -4.90
C ILE A 61 -2.55 19.36 -4.89
N MET A 62 -1.77 19.68 -5.94
CA MET A 62 -0.96 20.90 -6.04
C MET A 62 -0.05 21.13 -4.82
N LEU A 63 0.52 20.06 -4.27
CA LEU A 63 1.50 20.10 -3.18
C LEU A 63 2.90 20.16 -3.77
N VAL A 64 3.60 21.29 -3.58
CA VAL A 64 4.97 21.46 -4.07
C VAL A 64 5.94 20.87 -3.05
N ILE A 65 6.59 19.76 -3.39
CA ILE A 65 7.65 19.16 -2.56
C ILE A 65 8.95 19.93 -2.82
N PRO A 66 9.62 20.52 -1.80
CA PRO A 66 10.78 21.39 -1.99
C PRO A 66 12.09 20.63 -2.19
N THR A 67 12.03 19.38 -2.64
CA THR A 67 13.18 18.53 -2.94
C THR A 67 12.96 17.81 -4.26
N THR A 68 14.04 17.47 -4.95
CA THR A 68 13.98 16.62 -6.13
C THR A 68 13.67 15.16 -5.76
N LYS A 69 13.24 14.36 -6.74
CA LYS A 69 13.02 12.93 -6.55
C LYS A 69 14.29 12.20 -6.08
N GLU A 70 15.44 12.56 -6.65
CA GLU A 70 16.73 11.96 -6.29
C GLU A 70 17.14 12.33 -4.86
N GLU A 71 16.96 13.57 -4.44
CA GLU A 71 17.20 13.97 -3.04
C GLU A 71 16.27 13.22 -2.07
N MET A 72 15.00 12.98 -2.45
CA MET A 72 14.06 12.21 -1.64
C MET A 72 14.50 10.75 -1.50
N ILE A 73 15.02 10.15 -2.58
CA ILE A 73 15.64 8.82 -2.55
C ILE A 73 16.82 8.82 -1.57
N GLN A 74 17.73 9.79 -1.67
CA GLN A 74 18.90 9.84 -0.78
C GLN A 74 18.52 10.02 0.69
N LYS A 75 17.53 10.89 1.00
CA LYS A 75 17.01 11.07 2.37
C LYS A 75 16.41 9.77 2.93
N THR A 76 15.71 9.02 2.09
CA THR A 76 15.14 7.71 2.46
C THR A 76 16.25 6.70 2.81
N LEU A 77 17.27 6.60 1.95
CA LEU A 77 18.43 5.73 2.19
C LEU A 77 19.24 6.16 3.41
N GLU A 78 19.42 7.47 3.60
CA GLU A 78 20.11 8.03 4.77
C GLU A 78 19.40 7.65 6.07
N THR A 79 18.05 7.72 6.11
CA THR A 79 17.26 7.32 7.27
C THR A 79 17.46 5.84 7.61
N LEU A 80 17.50 4.96 6.61
CA LEU A 80 17.79 3.54 6.79
C LEU A 80 19.20 3.29 7.32
N ARG A 81 20.21 3.99 6.75
CA ARG A 81 21.62 3.90 7.21
C ARG A 81 21.78 4.37 8.64
N LYS A 82 21.15 5.50 8.99
CA LYS A 82 21.16 6.06 10.34
C LYS A 82 20.63 5.06 11.37
N ASN A 83 19.56 4.35 11.02
CA ASN A 83 18.95 3.30 11.83
C ASN A 83 19.61 1.92 11.66
N LYS A 84 20.68 1.80 10.86
CA LYS A 84 21.42 0.54 10.60
C LYS A 84 20.51 -0.60 10.12
N MET A 85 19.44 -0.28 9.38
CA MET A 85 18.43 -1.24 8.93
C MET A 85 18.76 -1.78 7.54
N ARG A 86 18.65 -3.09 7.38
CA ARG A 86 18.73 -3.80 6.10
C ARG A 86 17.37 -4.31 5.65
N ASP A 87 16.52 -4.65 6.62
CA ASP A 87 15.12 -5.03 6.46
C ASP A 87 14.27 -4.03 7.20
N ALA A 88 13.35 -3.35 6.50
CA ALA A 88 12.55 -2.29 7.09
C ALA A 88 11.25 -2.05 6.32
N TYR A 89 10.25 -1.57 7.03
CA TYR A 89 9.14 -0.84 6.44
C TYR A 89 9.43 0.67 6.56
N ILE A 90 9.23 1.38 5.47
CA ILE A 90 9.48 2.81 5.36
C ILE A 90 8.13 3.50 5.16
N ARG A 91 7.80 4.43 6.04
CA ARG A 91 6.67 5.34 5.90
C ARG A 91 7.23 6.72 5.55
N LEU A 92 7.03 7.14 4.31
CA LEU A 92 7.37 8.47 3.84
C LEU A 92 6.08 9.28 3.74
N VAL A 93 6.02 10.44 4.42
CA VAL A 93 4.85 11.32 4.47
C VAL A 93 5.27 12.71 4.05
N VAL A 94 4.44 13.37 3.25
CA VAL A 94 4.56 14.80 2.97
C VAL A 94 3.20 15.43 3.21
N THR A 95 3.11 16.30 4.22
CA THR A 95 1.91 17.06 4.51
C THR A 95 1.95 18.42 3.82
N ARG A 96 0.82 19.12 3.77
CA ARG A 96 0.78 20.51 3.35
C ARG A 96 1.62 21.42 4.25
N GLY A 97 1.84 21.03 5.51
CA GLY A 97 2.57 21.77 6.52
C GLY A 97 1.68 22.68 7.38
N ILE A 98 2.34 23.54 8.14
CA ILE A 98 1.68 24.42 9.12
C ILE A 98 0.97 25.57 8.40
N GLY A 99 -0.30 25.81 8.77
CA GLY A 99 -1.11 26.92 8.28
C GLY A 99 -2.03 27.51 9.35
N ASP A 100 -3.00 28.33 8.92
CA ASP A 100 -4.10 28.76 9.76
C ASP A 100 -5.20 27.67 9.83
N LEU A 101 -6.29 27.92 10.54
CA LEU A 101 -7.41 26.98 10.66
C LEU A 101 -8.34 26.95 9.44
N GLY A 102 -8.02 27.70 8.39
CA GLY A 102 -8.80 27.71 7.15
C GLY A 102 -8.36 26.60 6.18
N LEU A 103 -9.25 26.23 5.25
CA LEU A 103 -9.01 25.17 4.27
C LEU A 103 -8.15 25.61 3.06
N ASN A 104 -7.71 26.87 3.00
CA ASN A 104 -6.96 27.36 1.85
C ASN A 104 -5.50 26.88 1.88
N PRO A 105 -5.06 25.98 0.97
CA PRO A 105 -3.71 25.42 1.00
C PRO A 105 -2.60 26.47 0.76
N ARG A 106 -2.94 27.62 0.19
CA ARG A 106 -1.99 28.74 0.01
C ARG A 106 -1.55 29.40 1.31
N LYS A 107 -2.21 29.06 2.43
CA LYS A 107 -1.87 29.55 3.77
C LYS A 107 -0.80 28.69 4.47
N CYS A 108 -0.38 27.59 3.84
CA CYS A 108 0.71 26.75 4.30
C CYS A 108 1.96 27.06 3.48
N PRO A 109 2.90 27.86 4.01
CA PRO A 109 4.05 28.34 3.23
C PRO A 109 5.10 27.25 2.94
N LYS A 110 5.11 26.18 3.72
CA LYS A 110 6.12 25.12 3.62
C LYS A 110 5.50 23.77 3.99
N PRO A 111 5.64 22.72 3.16
CA PRO A 111 5.26 21.35 3.48
C PRO A 111 6.17 20.76 4.56
N THR A 112 5.67 19.76 5.29
CA THR A 112 6.44 18.95 6.24
C THR A 112 6.79 17.60 5.61
N ILE A 113 8.06 17.21 5.60
CA ILE A 113 8.54 15.92 5.10
C ILE A 113 8.95 15.05 6.28
N ILE A 114 8.39 13.83 6.36
CA ILE A 114 8.64 12.88 7.44
C ILE A 114 9.04 11.53 6.83
N ILE A 115 10.12 10.93 7.31
CA ILE A 115 10.53 9.58 6.93
C ILE A 115 10.72 8.76 8.20
N ILE A 116 9.92 7.71 8.34
CA ILE A 116 9.97 6.76 9.45
C ILE A 116 10.43 5.42 8.89
N THR A 117 11.39 4.77 9.55
CA THR A 117 11.78 3.39 9.26
C THR A 117 11.56 2.55 10.51
N ASP A 118 10.87 1.43 10.37
CA ASP A 118 10.57 0.52 11.48
C ASP A 118 10.36 -0.91 10.94
N THR A 119 10.21 -1.87 11.82
CA THR A 119 9.72 -3.20 11.47
C THR A 119 8.19 -3.20 11.42
N ILE A 120 7.59 -4.01 10.55
CA ILE A 120 6.14 -4.15 10.48
C ILE A 120 5.74 -5.63 10.39
N ALA A 121 4.71 -6.00 11.13
CA ALA A 121 3.98 -7.26 10.97
C ALA A 121 2.50 -6.92 10.75
N LEU A 122 1.97 -7.19 9.56
CA LEU A 122 0.58 -6.87 9.20
C LEU A 122 -0.39 -7.99 9.50
N HIS A 123 0.02 -9.22 9.27
CA HIS A 123 -0.82 -10.40 9.41
C HIS A 123 -0.27 -11.34 10.47
N MET A 124 -1.15 -12.20 11.01
CA MET A 124 -0.73 -13.21 11.97
C MET A 124 0.30 -14.16 11.35
N ALA A 125 1.18 -14.68 12.18
CA ALA A 125 2.11 -15.73 11.78
C ALA A 125 1.34 -16.92 11.16
N GLY A 126 1.84 -17.44 10.02
CA GLY A 126 1.19 -18.52 9.28
C GLY A 126 0.11 -18.07 8.27
N ALA A 127 -0.21 -16.77 8.18
CA ALA A 127 -1.22 -16.29 7.23
C ALA A 127 -0.87 -16.56 5.76
N LYS A 128 0.41 -16.58 5.42
CA LYS A 128 0.89 -16.93 4.07
C LYS A 128 0.70 -18.40 3.73
N GLU A 129 0.80 -19.28 4.72
CA GLU A 129 0.66 -20.74 4.58
C GLU A 129 -0.80 -21.18 4.57
N THR A 130 -1.65 -20.53 5.35
CA THR A 130 -3.06 -20.92 5.54
C THR A 130 -4.06 -20.07 4.76
N GLY A 131 -3.66 -18.88 4.35
CA GLY A 131 -4.56 -17.87 3.82
C GLY A 131 -5.34 -17.13 4.92
N ILE A 132 -5.83 -15.94 4.58
CA ILE A 132 -6.63 -15.09 5.46
C ILE A 132 -8.12 -15.22 5.16
N ALA A 133 -8.97 -14.84 6.14
CA ALA A 133 -10.40 -14.68 5.97
C ALA A 133 -10.71 -13.23 5.57
N ALA A 134 -11.62 -13.03 4.63
CA ALA A 134 -12.06 -11.71 4.20
C ALA A 134 -13.60 -11.59 4.21
N MET A 135 -14.10 -10.36 4.12
CA MET A 135 -15.50 -10.07 3.88
C MET A 135 -15.67 -8.96 2.85
N ILE A 136 -16.79 -8.95 2.15
CA ILE A 136 -17.19 -7.78 1.36
C ILE A 136 -17.79 -6.75 2.30
N SER A 137 -17.20 -5.55 2.31
CA SER A 137 -17.64 -4.42 3.13
C SER A 137 -18.89 -3.75 2.58
N TRP A 138 -19.71 -3.18 3.46
CA TRP A 138 -20.77 -2.24 3.10
C TRP A 138 -20.22 -0.88 2.67
N VAL A 139 -19.04 -0.52 3.18
CA VAL A 139 -18.35 0.72 2.79
C VAL A 139 -17.90 0.59 1.34
N LYS A 140 -18.43 1.46 0.48
CA LYS A 140 -17.99 1.55 -0.91
C LYS A 140 -16.70 2.32 -1.01
N ARG A 141 -15.83 1.92 -1.95
CA ARG A 141 -14.64 2.70 -2.26
C ARG A 141 -15.05 4.05 -2.85
N ASP A 142 -14.35 5.11 -2.45
CA ASP A 142 -14.54 6.44 -3.00
C ASP A 142 -14.41 6.39 -4.52
N PRO A 143 -15.39 6.91 -5.26
CA PRO A 143 -15.34 6.89 -6.72
C PRO A 143 -14.28 7.86 -7.24
N VAL A 144 -13.77 7.59 -8.46
CA VAL A 144 -12.70 8.38 -9.09
C VAL A 144 -13.06 9.84 -9.35
N ASP A 145 -14.36 10.14 -9.40
CA ASP A 145 -14.92 11.48 -9.56
C ASP A 145 -15.16 12.23 -8.22
N ALA A 146 -14.77 11.62 -7.10
CA ALA A 146 -14.76 12.27 -5.77
C ALA A 146 -13.31 12.42 -5.27
N THR A 147 -12.93 11.70 -4.21
CA THR A 147 -11.55 11.63 -3.70
C THR A 147 -10.90 10.34 -4.17
N SER A 148 -10.33 10.34 -5.37
CA SER A 148 -9.75 9.14 -5.98
C SER A 148 -8.62 8.56 -5.13
N HIS A 149 -8.67 7.25 -4.85
CA HIS A 149 -7.59 6.52 -4.19
C HIS A 149 -6.33 6.34 -5.06
N GLU A 150 -6.37 6.71 -6.34
CA GLU A 150 -5.15 6.84 -7.16
C GLU A 150 -4.21 7.89 -6.59
N ILE A 151 -4.76 8.90 -5.88
CA ILE A 151 -4.00 9.81 -5.02
C ILE A 151 -3.74 9.08 -3.70
N LYS A 152 -2.49 8.74 -3.42
CA LYS A 152 -2.14 8.13 -2.15
C LYS A 152 -2.07 9.18 -1.03
N SER A 153 -3.26 9.76 -0.70
CA SER A 153 -3.43 10.83 0.26
C SER A 153 -3.51 10.33 1.70
N LEU A 154 -3.48 11.24 2.67
CA LEU A 154 -3.68 10.93 4.09
C LEU A 154 -5.17 10.71 4.46
N ASN A 155 -6.11 10.80 3.51
CA ASN A 155 -7.54 10.61 3.72
C ASN A 155 -7.90 9.12 3.70
N TYR A 156 -7.64 8.42 4.80
CA TYR A 156 -7.84 6.97 4.92
C TYR A 156 -9.08 6.56 5.72
N LEU A 157 -9.99 7.49 6.01
CA LEU A 157 -11.19 7.19 6.80
C LEU A 157 -12.07 6.14 6.11
N ASN A 158 -12.22 6.19 4.78
CA ASN A 158 -12.95 5.16 4.02
C ASN A 158 -12.36 3.74 4.27
N SER A 159 -11.04 3.60 4.20
CA SER A 159 -10.34 2.34 4.49
C SER A 159 -10.47 1.92 5.96
N ILE A 160 -10.38 2.87 6.91
CA ILE A 160 -10.54 2.60 8.34
C ILE A 160 -11.94 2.08 8.66
N LEU A 161 -13.00 2.68 8.07
CA LEU A 161 -14.37 2.23 8.26
C LEU A 161 -14.57 0.79 7.77
N ALA A 162 -14.05 0.45 6.59
CA ALA A 162 -14.09 -0.93 6.09
C ALA A 162 -13.30 -1.90 7.01
N LYS A 163 -12.16 -1.47 7.56
CA LYS A 163 -11.39 -2.29 8.50
C LYS A 163 -12.12 -2.51 9.83
N ILE A 164 -12.86 -1.52 10.31
CA ILE A 164 -13.71 -1.66 11.50
C ILE A 164 -14.76 -2.76 11.27
N GLU A 165 -15.39 -2.81 10.10
CA GLU A 165 -16.35 -3.87 9.76
C GLU A 165 -15.69 -5.25 9.79
N ALA A 166 -14.51 -5.40 9.18
CA ALA A 166 -13.75 -6.65 9.21
C ALA A 166 -13.45 -7.09 10.67
N ASN A 167 -13.03 -6.15 11.51
CA ASN A 167 -12.75 -6.42 12.93
C ASN A 167 -14.02 -6.86 13.68
N ILE A 168 -15.17 -6.22 13.45
CA ILE A 168 -16.45 -6.60 14.04
C ILE A 168 -16.87 -8.01 13.58
N ALA A 169 -16.64 -8.32 12.30
CA ALA A 169 -16.95 -9.65 11.73
C ALA A 169 -15.96 -10.74 12.14
N GLY A 170 -14.86 -10.39 12.80
CA GLY A 170 -13.81 -11.34 13.23
C GLY A 170 -13.01 -11.91 12.06
N VAL A 171 -12.83 -11.13 10.97
CA VAL A 171 -12.04 -11.50 9.80
C VAL A 171 -10.83 -10.59 9.62
N ASP A 172 -9.87 -11.07 8.84
CA ASP A 172 -8.57 -10.41 8.70
C ASP A 172 -8.62 -9.18 7.78
N GLU A 173 -9.48 -9.18 6.74
CA GLU A 173 -9.49 -8.14 5.72
C GLU A 173 -10.90 -7.85 5.19
N ALA A 174 -11.12 -6.62 4.70
CA ALA A 174 -12.35 -6.21 4.03
C ALA A 174 -12.10 -5.93 2.55
N ILE A 175 -13.01 -6.37 1.70
CA ILE A 175 -13.04 -6.12 0.26
C ILE A 175 -14.04 -5.01 0.00
N CYS A 176 -13.57 -3.87 -0.52
CA CYS A 176 -14.43 -2.77 -0.94
C CYS A 176 -14.96 -3.02 -2.36
N LEU A 177 -16.22 -2.70 -2.57
CA LEU A 177 -16.81 -2.61 -3.91
C LEU A 177 -16.86 -1.15 -4.38
N ASP A 178 -16.88 -0.94 -5.68
CA ASP A 178 -17.18 0.36 -6.26
C ASP A 178 -18.66 0.74 -6.10
N LYS A 179 -19.04 1.93 -6.55
CA LYS A 179 -20.43 2.42 -6.51
C LYS A 179 -21.43 1.57 -7.33
N ASN A 180 -20.92 0.79 -8.29
CA ASN A 180 -21.74 -0.06 -9.18
C ASN A 180 -21.81 -1.52 -8.67
N GLY A 181 -21.14 -1.84 -7.57
CA GLY A 181 -21.12 -3.18 -6.98
C GLY A 181 -20.04 -4.11 -7.53
N PHE A 182 -19.08 -3.61 -8.31
CA PHE A 182 -17.92 -4.38 -8.74
C PHE A 182 -16.83 -4.36 -7.66
N VAL A 183 -16.06 -5.44 -7.58
CA VAL A 183 -14.90 -5.56 -6.70
C VAL A 183 -13.89 -4.48 -7.06
N CYS A 184 -13.36 -3.80 -6.04
CA CYS A 184 -12.38 -2.75 -6.20
C CYS A 184 -11.02 -3.19 -5.67
N GLU A 185 -10.85 -3.19 -4.36
CA GLU A 185 -9.59 -3.59 -3.68
C GLU A 185 -9.87 -3.93 -2.22
N GLY A 186 -8.86 -4.37 -1.48
CA GLY A 186 -8.91 -4.48 -0.02
C GLY A 186 -8.87 -3.11 0.67
N VAL A 187 -8.70 -3.11 1.99
CA VAL A 187 -8.59 -1.86 2.79
C VAL A 187 -7.38 -1.03 2.35
N ALA A 188 -6.24 -1.67 2.15
CA ALA A 188 -4.98 -1.04 1.74
C ALA A 188 -4.16 -1.92 0.78
N GLU A 189 -4.80 -2.84 0.08
CA GLU A 189 -4.21 -3.90 -0.74
C GLU A 189 -5.01 -4.08 -2.02
N ASN A 190 -4.33 -4.30 -3.15
CA ASN A 190 -5.02 -4.68 -4.37
C ASN A 190 -5.45 -6.16 -4.30
N ILE A 191 -6.47 -6.53 -5.06
CA ILE A 191 -7.01 -7.89 -5.10
C ILE A 191 -6.84 -8.54 -6.46
N PHE A 192 -6.54 -9.82 -6.45
CA PHE A 192 -6.47 -10.69 -7.62
C PHE A 192 -7.36 -11.90 -7.42
N MET A 193 -7.95 -12.37 -8.50
CA MET A 193 -8.54 -13.72 -8.56
C MET A 193 -7.92 -14.53 -9.68
N VAL A 194 -7.83 -15.83 -9.48
CA VAL A 194 -7.46 -16.80 -10.51
C VAL A 194 -8.70 -17.57 -10.93
N ARG A 195 -8.90 -17.73 -12.21
CA ARG A 195 -9.92 -18.60 -12.80
C ARG A 195 -9.41 -19.24 -14.08
N LYS A 196 -9.49 -20.57 -14.16
CA LYS A 196 -9.01 -21.35 -15.32
C LYS A 196 -7.56 -20.99 -15.68
N ALA A 197 -6.70 -20.94 -14.67
CA ALA A 197 -5.27 -20.59 -14.77
C ALA A 197 -4.97 -19.21 -15.36
N LYS A 198 -5.93 -18.28 -15.35
CA LYS A 198 -5.76 -16.87 -15.72
C LYS A 198 -5.93 -15.98 -14.51
N LEU A 199 -5.13 -14.94 -14.43
CA LEU A 199 -5.23 -13.92 -13.38
C LEU A 199 -6.13 -12.77 -13.83
N TYR A 200 -6.95 -12.30 -12.90
CA TYR A 200 -7.80 -11.13 -13.10
C TYR A 200 -7.63 -10.17 -11.92
N THR A 201 -7.60 -8.88 -12.19
CA THR A 201 -7.60 -7.82 -11.18
C THR A 201 -8.54 -6.71 -11.61
N PRO A 202 -9.18 -5.99 -10.66
CA PRO A 202 -9.98 -4.83 -10.98
C PRO A 202 -9.13 -3.71 -11.60
N PRO A 203 -9.64 -2.97 -12.58
CA PRO A 203 -9.00 -1.79 -13.13
C PRO A 203 -9.10 -0.60 -12.17
N THR A 204 -8.19 0.37 -12.30
CA THR A 204 -8.13 1.55 -11.40
C THR A 204 -9.38 2.43 -11.46
N TYR A 205 -10.12 2.45 -12.57
CA TYR A 205 -11.37 3.23 -12.65
C TYR A 205 -12.48 2.76 -11.66
N THR A 206 -12.32 1.60 -11.03
CA THR A 206 -13.19 1.17 -9.92
C THR A 206 -12.92 1.95 -8.62
N GLY A 207 -11.87 2.76 -8.57
CA GLY A 207 -11.39 3.49 -7.40
C GLY A 207 -10.18 2.84 -6.72
N ALA A 208 -9.63 1.77 -7.28
CA ALA A 208 -8.45 1.10 -6.74
C ALA A 208 -7.18 1.92 -6.95
N LEU A 209 -6.25 1.83 -5.99
CA LEU A 209 -4.90 2.38 -6.13
C LEU A 209 -4.13 1.62 -7.21
N HIS A 210 -3.37 2.33 -8.05
CA HIS A 210 -2.36 1.71 -8.91
C HIS A 210 -1.18 1.20 -8.06
N GLY A 211 -1.28 -0.05 -7.62
CA GLY A 211 -0.35 -0.65 -6.66
C GLY A 211 0.96 -1.08 -7.31
N ILE A 212 2.11 -0.62 -6.79
CA ILE A 212 3.45 -1.01 -7.29
C ILE A 212 3.70 -2.51 -7.07
N THR A 213 3.24 -3.06 -5.96
CA THR A 213 3.28 -4.51 -5.74
C THR A 213 2.38 -5.25 -6.73
N ALA A 214 1.17 -4.73 -6.98
CA ALA A 214 0.25 -5.33 -7.94
C ALA A 214 0.82 -5.34 -9.36
N GLU A 215 1.42 -4.24 -9.80
CA GLU A 215 2.12 -4.13 -11.09
C GLU A 215 3.28 -5.15 -11.17
N SER A 216 4.12 -5.21 -10.13
CA SER A 216 5.23 -6.18 -10.05
C SER A 216 4.75 -7.64 -10.13
N VAL A 217 3.61 -7.96 -9.49
CA VAL A 217 2.99 -9.29 -9.53
C VAL A 217 2.39 -9.58 -10.91
N GLN A 218 1.77 -8.61 -11.57
CA GLN A 218 1.28 -8.76 -12.94
C GLN A 218 2.42 -9.08 -13.91
N ASP A 219 3.53 -8.34 -13.81
CA ASP A 219 4.70 -8.56 -14.69
C ASP A 219 5.39 -9.88 -14.38
N LEU A 220 5.49 -10.26 -13.11
CA LEU A 220 6.00 -11.56 -12.71
C LEU A 220 5.13 -12.69 -13.26
N ALA A 221 3.80 -12.59 -13.14
CA ALA A 221 2.86 -13.57 -13.65
C ALA A 221 2.99 -13.74 -15.18
N LYS A 222 3.11 -12.64 -15.93
CA LYS A 222 3.37 -12.68 -17.38
C LYS A 222 4.69 -13.36 -17.72
N LYS A 223 5.77 -13.05 -16.98
CA LYS A 223 7.10 -13.72 -17.14
C LYS A 223 7.02 -15.24 -16.88
N LEU A 224 6.12 -15.66 -15.97
CA LEU A 224 5.86 -17.08 -15.68
C LEU A 224 4.90 -17.75 -16.67
N GLY A 225 4.42 -17.03 -17.69
CA GLY A 225 3.55 -17.56 -18.74
C GLY A 225 2.05 -17.50 -18.41
N TYR A 226 1.64 -16.84 -17.34
CA TYR A 226 0.22 -16.66 -17.02
C TYR A 226 -0.39 -15.48 -17.79
N GLU A 227 -1.63 -15.67 -18.27
CA GLU A 227 -2.43 -14.58 -18.82
C GLU A 227 -2.96 -13.70 -17.68
N VAL A 228 -2.73 -12.38 -17.76
CA VAL A 228 -3.21 -11.41 -16.77
C VAL A 228 -4.14 -10.43 -17.47
N LYS A 229 -5.34 -10.21 -16.91
CA LYS A 229 -6.35 -9.29 -17.44
C LYS A 229 -6.92 -8.38 -16.36
N GLU A 230 -7.02 -7.11 -16.69
CA GLU A 230 -7.85 -6.19 -15.94
C GLU A 230 -9.30 -6.29 -16.42
N LYS A 231 -10.23 -6.44 -15.48
CA LYS A 231 -11.67 -6.44 -15.76
C LYS A 231 -12.50 -6.12 -14.53
N SER A 232 -13.70 -5.60 -14.73
CA SER A 232 -14.68 -5.52 -13.64
C SER A 232 -15.04 -6.93 -13.17
N ILE A 233 -14.91 -7.17 -11.87
CA ILE A 233 -15.14 -8.45 -11.22
C ILE A 233 -16.41 -8.33 -10.37
N THR A 234 -17.37 -9.22 -10.56
CA THR A 234 -18.57 -9.26 -9.71
C THR A 234 -18.27 -10.07 -8.43
N PRO A 235 -19.02 -9.81 -7.32
CA PRO A 235 -18.94 -10.68 -6.14
C PRO A 235 -19.21 -12.16 -6.46
N PHE A 236 -20.10 -12.45 -7.40
CA PHE A 236 -20.36 -13.82 -7.82
C PHE A 236 -19.12 -14.48 -8.44
N GLU A 237 -18.39 -13.77 -9.28
CA GLU A 237 -17.14 -14.30 -9.88
C GLU A 237 -16.07 -14.51 -8.82
N LEU A 238 -15.95 -13.56 -7.87
CA LEU A 238 -14.97 -13.63 -6.79
C LEU A 238 -15.22 -14.84 -5.87
N PHE A 239 -16.49 -15.08 -5.47
CA PHE A 239 -16.85 -16.24 -4.63
C PHE A 239 -16.62 -17.59 -5.32
N ASN A 240 -16.61 -17.62 -6.65
CA ASN A 240 -16.42 -18.82 -7.46
C ASN A 240 -15.05 -18.85 -8.16
N ALA A 241 -14.08 -18.10 -7.64
CA ALA A 241 -12.70 -18.11 -8.11
C ALA A 241 -11.99 -19.41 -7.71
N ASP A 242 -11.01 -19.84 -8.50
CA ASP A 242 -10.15 -20.96 -8.17
C ASP A 242 -9.16 -20.58 -7.06
N GLU A 243 -8.66 -19.32 -7.08
CA GLU A 243 -7.80 -18.73 -6.06
C GLU A 243 -8.11 -17.24 -5.94
N VAL A 244 -7.92 -16.67 -4.74
CA VAL A 244 -7.96 -15.23 -4.49
C VAL A 244 -6.77 -14.86 -3.62
N PHE A 245 -6.16 -13.72 -3.90
CA PHE A 245 -5.09 -13.19 -3.07
C PHE A 245 -5.05 -11.66 -3.11
N PHE A 246 -4.52 -11.05 -2.05
CA PHE A 246 -4.21 -9.64 -2.00
C PHE A 246 -2.74 -9.36 -2.27
N THR A 247 -2.45 -8.13 -2.69
CA THR A 247 -1.08 -7.65 -2.89
C THR A 247 -0.90 -6.26 -2.28
N GLY A 248 0.20 -6.07 -1.57
CA GLY A 248 0.54 -4.79 -0.98
C GLY A 248 2.00 -4.77 -0.51
N THR A 249 2.56 -3.58 -0.31
CA THR A 249 3.97 -3.44 0.06
C THR A 249 4.31 -4.18 1.36
N ALA A 250 3.45 -4.13 2.35
CA ALA A 250 3.68 -4.78 3.62
C ALA A 250 3.17 -6.24 3.63
N ALA A 251 2.05 -6.52 2.95
CA ALA A 251 1.47 -7.85 2.82
C ALA A 251 2.22 -8.75 1.84
N GLU A 252 2.94 -8.15 0.87
CA GLU A 252 3.51 -8.85 -0.29
C GLU A 252 2.38 -9.51 -1.12
N ILE A 253 2.30 -10.82 -1.10
CA ILE A 253 1.18 -11.60 -1.64
C ILE A 253 0.59 -12.38 -0.47
N ILE A 254 -0.71 -12.19 -0.19
CA ILE A 254 -1.39 -12.88 0.89
C ILE A 254 -2.62 -13.63 0.33
N PRO A 255 -2.68 -14.97 0.46
CA PRO A 255 -3.78 -15.77 -0.05
C PRO A 255 -5.07 -15.53 0.77
N VAL A 256 -6.22 -15.65 0.12
CA VAL A 256 -7.55 -15.61 0.75
C VAL A 256 -8.14 -17.00 0.76
N ARG A 257 -8.42 -17.56 1.96
CA ARG A 257 -9.03 -18.89 2.13
C ARG A 257 -10.55 -18.88 2.09
N GLU A 258 -11.15 -17.77 2.53
CA GLU A 258 -12.61 -17.63 2.56
C GLU A 258 -13.05 -16.17 2.44
N ILE A 259 -14.23 -15.93 1.87
CA ILE A 259 -14.87 -14.62 1.80
C ILE A 259 -16.32 -14.77 2.26
N ASN A 260 -16.74 -13.95 3.27
CA ASN A 260 -18.07 -14.02 3.88
C ASN A 260 -18.44 -15.48 4.29
N LYS A 261 -17.51 -16.17 4.92
CA LYS A 261 -17.64 -17.58 5.37
C LYS A 261 -17.88 -18.60 4.24
N ARG A 262 -17.60 -18.22 2.99
CA ARG A 262 -17.56 -19.13 1.84
C ARG A 262 -16.11 -19.44 1.54
N GLN A 263 -15.74 -20.70 1.58
CA GLN A 263 -14.40 -21.12 1.21
C GLN A 263 -14.14 -20.81 -0.29
N ILE A 264 -12.96 -20.30 -0.57
CA ILE A 264 -12.45 -20.21 -1.94
C ILE A 264 -11.84 -21.55 -2.29
N ASN A 265 -12.40 -22.23 -3.29
CA ASN A 265 -12.05 -23.60 -3.67
C ASN A 265 -12.05 -24.55 -2.45
N ASP A 266 -10.88 -25.07 -2.05
CA ASP A 266 -10.70 -25.98 -0.91
C ASP A 266 -10.29 -25.27 0.39
N GLY A 267 -10.31 -23.94 0.40
CA GLY A 267 -9.93 -23.12 1.56
C GLY A 267 -8.43 -23.05 1.82
N LYS A 268 -7.60 -23.38 0.83
CA LYS A 268 -6.14 -23.36 0.93
C LYS A 268 -5.54 -22.47 -0.17
N PRO A 269 -4.34 -21.90 0.06
CA PRO A 269 -3.62 -21.20 -1.01
C PRO A 269 -3.43 -22.09 -2.24
N GLY A 270 -3.88 -21.62 -3.39
CA GLY A 270 -3.79 -22.38 -4.63
C GLY A 270 -2.37 -22.42 -5.22
N PRO A 271 -2.14 -23.28 -6.21
CA PRO A 271 -0.81 -23.51 -6.77
C PRO A 271 -0.22 -22.28 -7.48
N ILE A 272 -1.03 -21.46 -8.13
CA ILE A 272 -0.58 -20.26 -8.84
C ILE A 272 -0.18 -19.19 -7.81
N THR A 273 -0.99 -18.96 -6.78
CA THR A 273 -0.68 -18.04 -5.70
C THR A 273 0.62 -18.43 -4.99
N ARG A 274 0.80 -19.73 -4.65
CA ARG A 274 2.05 -20.22 -4.03
C ARG A 274 3.27 -19.97 -4.90
N ARG A 275 3.17 -20.24 -6.20
CA ARG A 275 4.27 -20.00 -7.13
C ARG A 275 4.59 -18.51 -7.24
N LEU A 276 3.58 -17.65 -7.30
CA LEU A 276 3.79 -16.21 -7.32
C LEU A 276 4.45 -15.73 -6.02
N MET A 277 4.05 -16.26 -4.86
CA MET A 277 4.67 -15.92 -3.56
C MET A 277 6.15 -16.30 -3.53
N GLU A 278 6.50 -17.49 -4.00
CA GLU A 278 7.90 -17.96 -4.05
C GLU A 278 8.76 -17.08 -4.96
N GLU A 279 8.30 -16.84 -6.17
CA GLU A 279 9.05 -16.06 -7.16
C GLU A 279 9.09 -14.56 -6.79
N PHE A 280 8.04 -14.03 -6.19
CA PHE A 280 8.02 -12.66 -5.66
C PHE A 280 9.01 -12.50 -4.50
N GLY A 281 9.14 -13.50 -3.63
CA GLY A 281 10.15 -13.50 -2.57
C GLY A 281 11.59 -13.42 -3.08
N LYS A 282 11.86 -13.97 -4.28
CA LYS A 282 13.16 -13.83 -4.98
C LYS A 282 13.27 -12.42 -5.60
N LEU A 283 12.22 -11.95 -6.27
CA LEU A 283 12.18 -10.66 -6.96
C LEU A 283 12.48 -9.49 -6.04
N VAL A 284 11.89 -9.46 -4.85
CA VAL A 284 12.06 -8.32 -3.92
C VAL A 284 13.48 -8.22 -3.34
N ARG A 285 14.29 -9.25 -3.49
CA ARG A 285 15.70 -9.30 -3.07
C ARG A 285 16.68 -9.11 -4.23
N ASP A 286 16.21 -9.01 -5.47
CA ASP A 286 17.08 -8.75 -6.61
C ASP A 286 17.52 -7.27 -6.59
N PRO A 287 18.84 -6.98 -6.51
CA PRO A 287 19.34 -5.61 -6.54
C PRO A 287 18.95 -4.80 -7.78
N LYS A 288 18.59 -5.47 -8.88
CA LYS A 288 18.15 -4.82 -10.11
C LYS A 288 16.73 -4.24 -10.01
N GLU A 289 15.95 -4.74 -9.06
CA GLU A 289 14.54 -4.35 -8.86
C GLU A 289 14.37 -3.28 -7.76
N GLY A 290 15.48 -2.75 -7.24
CA GLY A 290 15.46 -1.74 -6.19
C GLY A 290 16.71 -0.87 -6.14
N VAL A 291 16.87 -0.17 -5.02
CA VAL A 291 18.03 0.69 -4.76
C VAL A 291 18.77 0.16 -3.54
N PRO A 292 20.09 -0.15 -3.64
CA PRO A 292 20.89 -0.57 -2.49
C PRO A 292 20.97 0.52 -1.42
N ILE A 293 20.91 0.11 -0.16
CA ILE A 293 21.03 1.02 0.99
C ILE A 293 22.50 1.43 1.21
N TYR A 294 23.45 0.48 1.00
CA TYR A 294 24.89 0.63 1.23
C TYR A 294 25.66 0.45 -0.06
#